data_d87c67469bd59cabcfed3ee58043db38
#
_entry.id   d87c67469bd59cabcfed3ee58043db38
#
_cell.length_a   1.000
_cell.length_b   1.000
_cell.length_c   1.000
_cell.angle_alpha   90.00
_cell.angle_beta   90.00
_cell.angle_gamma   90.00
#
_symmetry.space_group_name_H-M   'P 1'
#
loop_
_entity.id
_entity.type
_entity.pdbx_description
1 polymer ?
#
loop_
_entity_poly.entity_id
_entity_poly.type
_entity_poly.pdbx_seq_one_letter_code
_entity_poly.pdbx_strand_id
1 'polypeptide(L)'
;MPVLDFFTTLWLASMVCGLFALGGLLIAPTLRGAMPSVSRLTIANVAMFAGLVSRILAGTQVDNLTYALFWTLWLASNAAMVSALRHGIGLDNGDRQLSLLVVAGAVVLHATALTFASPQPTAIAACLWMAAISIIGTRVTWQVKPEFLSRAKVCIGLAFVSGVVGALAHLPIRVGDLLAGRTVISQTPSTYVLLLSVWLALNIGMMLLLYLRLVERVGDLAHLDELTGLLNRRGLSVKMRERRRDARSVVQGAIVMIDIDHFKQVNDTYGHACGDDVLRWFSENLRRFMRHGDLLVRLGGEEFSLIMPACSVNDAKAVAERIRDEFDSRATVNCQGVSLRITASFGVAQLGSEGAQLDQDLERADEALYCAKRAGRNRVQSWSAAIVSAVHPYGASASANLAV
;
A
#
# COMPACT_ATOMS: atom_id res chain seq x y z
N MET A 1 -22.96 -0.23 -39.97
CA MET A 1 -21.82 -0.74 -39.21
C MET A 1 -22.00 -2.22 -39.12
N PRO A 2 -21.04 -3.10 -39.50
CA PRO A 2 -21.16 -4.51 -39.28
C PRO A 2 -21.32 -4.78 -37.79
N VAL A 3 -22.44 -5.38 -37.40
CA VAL A 3 -22.69 -5.82 -36.02
C VAL A 3 -21.68 -6.96 -35.80
N LEU A 4 -20.77 -6.79 -34.83
CA LEU A 4 -19.89 -7.89 -34.40
C LEU A 4 -20.78 -9.09 -34.08
N ASP A 5 -20.53 -10.20 -34.78
CA ASP A 5 -21.28 -11.42 -34.48
C ASP A 5 -20.85 -12.00 -33.12
N PHE A 6 -21.65 -12.90 -32.60
CA PHE A 6 -21.42 -13.52 -31.31
C PHE A 6 -20.04 -14.21 -31.21
N PHE A 7 -19.65 -14.95 -32.25
CA PHE A 7 -18.37 -15.66 -32.25
C PHE A 7 -17.16 -14.74 -32.31
N THR A 8 -17.22 -13.70 -33.16
CA THR A 8 -16.15 -12.67 -33.22
C THR A 8 -15.95 -12.01 -31.88
N THR A 9 -17.05 -11.65 -31.20
CA THR A 9 -16.97 -11.07 -29.84
C THR A 9 -16.32 -12.01 -28.82
N LEU A 10 -16.69 -13.30 -28.87
CA LEU A 10 -16.17 -14.33 -27.98
C LEU A 10 -14.68 -14.63 -28.25
N TRP A 11 -14.26 -14.65 -29.51
CA TRP A 11 -12.86 -14.79 -29.90
C TRP A 11 -12.01 -13.61 -29.43
N LEU A 12 -12.45 -12.37 -29.63
CA LEU A 12 -11.75 -11.20 -29.14
C LEU A 12 -11.63 -11.21 -27.61
N ALA A 13 -12.72 -11.56 -26.91
CA ALA A 13 -12.70 -11.69 -25.47
C ALA A 13 -11.67 -12.74 -25.00
N SER A 14 -11.62 -13.91 -25.65
CA SER A 14 -10.68 -14.96 -25.28
C SER A 14 -9.23 -14.56 -25.55
N MET A 15 -8.94 -13.86 -26.65
CA MET A 15 -7.61 -13.34 -26.94
C MET A 15 -7.12 -12.38 -25.85
N VAL A 16 -7.96 -11.43 -25.44
CA VAL A 16 -7.63 -10.46 -24.38
C VAL A 16 -7.38 -11.20 -23.06
N CYS A 17 -8.26 -12.12 -22.68
CA CYS A 17 -8.09 -12.92 -21.46
C CYS A 17 -6.83 -13.80 -21.51
N GLY A 18 -6.52 -14.38 -22.67
CA GLY A 18 -5.32 -15.16 -22.90
C GLY A 18 -4.03 -14.36 -22.72
N LEU A 19 -4.00 -13.12 -23.21
CA LEU A 19 -2.86 -12.22 -22.99
C LEU A 19 -2.63 -11.91 -21.51
N PHE A 20 -3.69 -11.61 -20.76
CA PHE A 20 -3.59 -11.40 -19.31
C PHE A 20 -3.17 -12.68 -18.56
N ALA A 21 -3.69 -13.84 -18.96
CA ALA A 21 -3.30 -15.13 -18.39
C ALA A 21 -1.82 -15.43 -18.65
N LEU A 22 -1.35 -15.25 -19.89
CA LEU A 22 0.05 -15.47 -20.28
C LEU A 22 0.99 -14.50 -19.54
N GLY A 23 0.67 -13.20 -19.52
CA GLY A 23 1.43 -12.21 -18.79
C GLY A 23 1.54 -12.55 -17.31
N GLY A 24 0.43 -12.97 -16.69
CA GLY A 24 0.42 -13.43 -15.31
C GLY A 24 1.28 -14.68 -15.08
N LEU A 25 1.23 -15.66 -15.95
CA LEU A 25 2.04 -16.89 -15.87
C LEU A 25 3.54 -16.60 -15.96
N LEU A 26 3.94 -15.61 -16.77
CA LEU A 26 5.34 -15.20 -16.89
C LEU A 26 5.85 -14.42 -15.66
N ILE A 27 5.00 -13.60 -15.06
CA ILE A 27 5.38 -12.69 -13.97
C ILE A 27 5.17 -13.33 -12.57
N ALA A 28 4.14 -14.17 -12.40
CA ALA A 28 3.79 -14.74 -11.10
C ALA A 28 4.92 -15.52 -10.41
N PRO A 29 5.78 -16.30 -11.08
CA PRO A 29 6.88 -17.00 -10.43
C PRO A 29 7.89 -16.06 -9.76
N THR A 30 8.20 -14.92 -10.41
CA THR A 30 9.17 -13.94 -9.90
C THR A 30 8.63 -13.14 -8.73
N LEU A 31 7.33 -12.88 -8.67
CA LEU A 31 6.68 -12.06 -7.65
C LEU A 31 5.95 -12.88 -6.56
N ARG A 32 5.92 -14.21 -6.66
CA ARG A 32 5.12 -15.10 -5.79
C ARG A 32 5.39 -14.86 -4.28
N GLY A 33 6.66 -14.72 -3.90
CA GLY A 33 7.04 -14.46 -2.51
C GLY A 33 6.75 -13.04 -2.05
N ALA A 34 6.86 -12.06 -2.97
CA ALA A 34 6.70 -10.64 -2.66
C ALA A 34 5.23 -10.18 -2.73
N MET A 35 4.46 -10.73 -3.69
CA MET A 35 3.07 -10.33 -3.96
C MET A 35 2.17 -11.55 -4.23
N PRO A 36 1.63 -12.22 -3.20
CA PRO A 36 0.73 -13.36 -3.36
C PRO A 36 -0.51 -13.05 -4.20
N SER A 37 -0.97 -11.81 -4.21
CA SER A 37 -2.09 -11.32 -5.03
C SER A 37 -1.87 -11.51 -6.54
N VAL A 38 -0.62 -11.45 -7.03
CA VAL A 38 -0.30 -11.68 -8.46
C VAL A 38 -0.61 -13.10 -8.89
N SER A 39 -0.27 -14.09 -8.07
CA SER A 39 -0.59 -15.50 -8.37
C SER A 39 -2.10 -15.75 -8.44
N ARG A 40 -2.88 -15.11 -7.55
CA ARG A 40 -4.34 -15.22 -7.55
C ARG A 40 -4.98 -14.51 -8.75
N LEU A 41 -4.47 -13.33 -9.10
CA LEU A 41 -4.89 -12.64 -10.33
C LEU A 41 -4.61 -13.48 -11.58
N THR A 42 -3.47 -14.17 -11.61
CA THR A 42 -3.14 -15.12 -12.69
C THR A 42 -4.14 -16.27 -12.76
N ILE A 43 -4.49 -16.87 -11.61
CA ILE A 43 -5.52 -17.92 -11.53
C ILE A 43 -6.87 -17.40 -12.05
N ALA A 44 -7.26 -16.18 -11.68
CA ALA A 44 -8.49 -15.56 -12.17
C ALA A 44 -8.51 -15.46 -13.70
N ASN A 45 -7.41 -15.00 -14.30
CA ASN A 45 -7.30 -14.80 -15.72
C ASN A 45 -7.24 -16.13 -16.50
N VAL A 46 -6.55 -17.15 -15.96
CA VAL A 46 -6.52 -18.50 -16.54
C VAL A 46 -7.90 -19.16 -16.51
N ALA A 47 -8.62 -19.04 -15.39
CA ALA A 47 -9.99 -19.58 -15.27
C ALA A 47 -10.96 -18.90 -16.25
N MET A 48 -10.86 -17.57 -16.40
CA MET A 48 -11.65 -16.82 -17.37
C MET A 48 -11.36 -17.26 -18.80
N PHE A 49 -10.09 -17.35 -19.16
CA PHE A 49 -9.67 -17.80 -20.48
C PHE A 49 -10.18 -19.21 -20.79
N ALA A 50 -10.00 -20.16 -19.86
CA ALA A 50 -10.50 -21.53 -20.01
C ALA A 50 -12.03 -21.56 -20.17
N GLY A 51 -12.77 -20.75 -19.43
CA GLY A 51 -14.22 -20.63 -19.59
C GLY A 51 -14.64 -20.15 -20.97
N LEU A 52 -14.00 -19.10 -21.48
CA LEU A 52 -14.28 -18.58 -22.81
C LEU A 52 -13.91 -19.58 -23.92
N VAL A 53 -12.79 -20.27 -23.80
CA VAL A 53 -12.38 -21.32 -24.73
C VAL A 53 -13.37 -22.48 -24.73
N SER A 54 -13.82 -22.96 -23.55
CA SER A 54 -14.84 -24.01 -23.48
C SER A 54 -16.13 -23.61 -24.20
N ARG A 55 -16.49 -22.31 -24.07
CA ARG A 55 -17.69 -21.77 -24.73
C ARG A 55 -17.54 -21.67 -26.26
N ILE A 56 -16.33 -21.34 -26.75
CA ILE A 56 -16.04 -21.31 -28.20
C ILE A 56 -16.10 -22.72 -28.79
N LEU A 57 -15.47 -23.69 -28.10
CA LEU A 57 -15.41 -25.08 -28.57
C LEU A 57 -16.80 -25.74 -28.61
N ALA A 58 -17.74 -25.30 -27.76
CA ALA A 58 -19.12 -25.78 -27.78
C ALA A 58 -19.91 -25.35 -29.05
N GLY A 59 -19.43 -24.37 -29.80
CA GLY A 59 -20.07 -23.88 -31.01
C GLY A 59 -21.45 -23.23 -30.77
N THR A 60 -22.37 -23.40 -31.73
CA THR A 60 -23.71 -22.80 -31.69
C THR A 60 -24.70 -23.58 -30.81
N GLN A 61 -24.48 -24.87 -30.63
CA GLN A 61 -25.34 -25.74 -29.82
C GLN A 61 -24.60 -26.04 -28.49
N VAL A 62 -24.97 -25.32 -27.44
CA VAL A 62 -24.38 -25.47 -26.10
C VAL A 62 -25.27 -26.43 -25.33
N ASP A 63 -24.73 -27.56 -24.93
CA ASP A 63 -25.39 -28.44 -23.98
C ASP A 63 -25.35 -27.79 -22.54
N ASN A 64 -26.25 -28.29 -21.70
CA ASN A 64 -26.40 -27.76 -20.35
C ASN A 64 -25.12 -27.92 -19.50
N LEU A 65 -24.34 -29.01 -19.72
CA LEU A 65 -23.10 -29.28 -18.98
C LEU A 65 -21.98 -28.30 -19.37
N THR A 66 -21.81 -28.07 -20.67
CA THR A 66 -20.82 -27.06 -21.16
C THR A 66 -21.20 -25.68 -20.70
N TYR A 67 -22.50 -25.36 -20.64
CA TYR A 67 -22.96 -24.09 -20.08
C TYR A 67 -22.67 -23.94 -18.56
N ALA A 68 -22.89 -25.00 -17.78
CA ALA A 68 -22.55 -25.05 -16.38
C ALA A 68 -21.03 -24.93 -16.14
N LEU A 69 -20.21 -25.58 -16.96
CA LEU A 69 -18.75 -25.48 -16.91
C LEU A 69 -18.26 -24.03 -17.14
N PHE A 70 -18.78 -23.38 -18.18
CA PHE A 70 -18.46 -21.97 -18.44
C PHE A 70 -18.73 -21.07 -17.22
N TRP A 71 -19.91 -21.19 -16.63
CA TRP A 71 -20.27 -20.38 -15.46
C TRP A 71 -19.48 -20.75 -14.21
N THR A 72 -19.09 -22.01 -14.04
CA THR A 72 -18.22 -22.46 -12.95
C THR A 72 -16.84 -21.81 -13.06
N LEU A 73 -16.25 -21.79 -14.25
CA LEU A 73 -14.95 -21.15 -14.49
C LEU A 73 -15.03 -19.63 -14.33
N TRP A 74 -16.13 -19.03 -14.77
CA TRP A 74 -16.40 -17.61 -14.53
C TRP A 74 -16.52 -17.28 -13.04
N LEU A 75 -17.24 -18.10 -12.27
CA LEU A 75 -17.38 -17.98 -10.83
C LEU A 75 -16.03 -18.10 -10.13
N ALA A 76 -15.21 -19.08 -10.50
CA ALA A 76 -13.85 -19.29 -9.99
C ALA A 76 -12.93 -18.10 -10.31
N SER A 77 -13.03 -17.54 -11.51
CA SER A 77 -12.29 -16.33 -11.91
C SER A 77 -12.62 -15.13 -11.00
N ASN A 78 -13.90 -14.86 -10.79
CA ASN A 78 -14.31 -13.73 -9.94
C ASN A 78 -13.94 -13.94 -8.46
N ALA A 79 -14.04 -15.15 -7.94
CA ALA A 79 -13.61 -15.48 -6.58
C ALA A 79 -12.10 -15.31 -6.41
N ALA A 80 -11.31 -15.74 -7.40
CA ALA A 80 -9.86 -15.53 -7.40
C ALA A 80 -9.50 -14.04 -7.50
N MET A 81 -10.29 -13.23 -8.22
CA MET A 81 -10.14 -11.77 -8.27
C MET A 81 -10.39 -11.13 -6.89
N VAL A 82 -11.45 -11.54 -6.18
CA VAL A 82 -11.72 -11.07 -4.80
C VAL A 82 -10.61 -11.50 -3.85
N SER A 83 -10.09 -12.72 -3.98
CA SER A 83 -8.95 -13.20 -3.20
C SER A 83 -7.67 -12.38 -3.50
N ALA A 84 -7.39 -12.08 -4.78
CA ALA A 84 -6.29 -11.23 -5.18
C ALA A 84 -6.39 -9.82 -4.57
N LEU A 85 -7.61 -9.24 -4.55
CA LEU A 85 -7.87 -7.94 -3.92
C LEU A 85 -7.60 -7.99 -2.41
N ARG A 86 -8.11 -9.01 -1.70
CA ARG A 86 -7.90 -9.18 -0.25
C ARG A 86 -6.42 -9.20 0.11
N HIS A 87 -5.63 -10.02 -0.58
CA HIS A 87 -4.18 -10.09 -0.37
C HIS A 87 -3.47 -8.81 -0.80
N GLY A 88 -3.96 -8.14 -1.84
CA GLY A 88 -3.44 -6.84 -2.28
C GLY A 88 -3.60 -5.73 -1.23
N ILE A 89 -4.57 -5.85 -0.32
CA ILE A 89 -4.82 -4.90 0.77
C ILE A 89 -4.39 -5.42 2.16
N GLY A 90 -3.71 -6.58 2.21
CA GLY A 90 -3.19 -7.16 3.46
C GLY A 90 -4.22 -7.92 4.30
N LEU A 91 -5.31 -8.39 3.69
CA LEU A 91 -6.32 -9.23 4.34
C LEU A 91 -6.10 -10.70 3.99
N ASP A 92 -5.38 -11.43 4.82
CA ASP A 92 -5.01 -12.83 4.53
C ASP A 92 -6.09 -13.87 4.87
N ASN A 93 -7.16 -13.48 5.57
CA ASN A 93 -8.21 -14.39 6.01
C ASN A 93 -9.41 -14.40 5.05
N GLY A 94 -9.95 -15.59 4.75
CA GLY A 94 -11.23 -15.76 4.04
C GLY A 94 -11.16 -16.45 2.67
N ASP A 95 -9.99 -16.87 2.20
CA ASP A 95 -9.85 -17.66 0.96
C ASP A 95 -10.61 -19.00 1.04
N ARG A 96 -10.65 -19.61 2.25
CA ARG A 96 -11.43 -20.84 2.46
C ARG A 96 -12.93 -20.63 2.22
N GLN A 97 -13.47 -19.48 2.67
CA GLN A 97 -14.90 -19.16 2.45
C GLN A 97 -15.20 -18.92 0.97
N LEU A 98 -14.32 -18.22 0.25
CA LEU A 98 -14.44 -18.04 -1.20
C LEU A 98 -14.35 -19.37 -1.95
N SER A 99 -13.44 -20.25 -1.56
CA SER A 99 -13.30 -21.57 -2.17
C SER A 99 -14.54 -22.43 -1.93
N LEU A 100 -15.11 -22.42 -0.71
CA LEU A 100 -16.36 -23.11 -0.40
C LEU A 100 -17.54 -22.56 -1.22
N LEU A 101 -17.60 -21.24 -1.41
CA LEU A 101 -18.62 -20.61 -2.24
C LEU A 101 -18.52 -21.07 -3.71
N VAL A 102 -17.30 -21.15 -4.25
CA VAL A 102 -17.07 -21.65 -5.62
C VAL A 102 -17.50 -23.11 -5.76
N VAL A 103 -17.12 -23.97 -4.80
CA VAL A 103 -17.49 -25.40 -4.82
C VAL A 103 -19.02 -25.56 -4.72
N ALA A 104 -19.67 -24.85 -3.79
CA ALA A 104 -21.11 -24.88 -3.64
C ALA A 104 -21.81 -24.39 -4.92
N GLY A 105 -21.32 -23.30 -5.51
CA GLY A 105 -21.84 -22.78 -6.77
C GLY A 105 -21.68 -23.78 -7.93
N ALA A 106 -20.51 -24.40 -8.04
CA ALA A 106 -20.25 -25.42 -9.05
C ALA A 106 -21.19 -26.62 -8.91
N VAL A 107 -21.40 -27.11 -7.70
CA VAL A 107 -22.34 -28.21 -7.41
C VAL A 107 -23.75 -27.83 -7.85
N VAL A 108 -24.25 -26.64 -7.49
CA VAL A 108 -25.58 -26.18 -7.87
C VAL A 108 -25.70 -26.04 -9.39
N LEU A 109 -24.72 -25.43 -10.06
CA LEU A 109 -24.74 -25.23 -11.51
C LEU A 109 -24.78 -26.56 -12.27
N HIS A 110 -23.99 -27.54 -11.84
CA HIS A 110 -23.98 -28.88 -12.49
C HIS A 110 -25.21 -29.69 -12.13
N ALA A 111 -25.71 -29.59 -10.87
CA ALA A 111 -26.96 -30.25 -10.49
C ALA A 111 -28.14 -29.74 -11.31
N THR A 112 -28.28 -28.44 -11.50
CA THR A 112 -29.32 -27.87 -12.36
C THR A 112 -29.18 -28.28 -13.81
N ALA A 113 -27.95 -28.34 -14.33
CA ALA A 113 -27.66 -28.76 -15.70
C ALA A 113 -28.03 -30.25 -15.96
N LEU A 114 -27.86 -31.11 -14.96
CA LEU A 114 -28.21 -32.54 -15.06
C LEU A 114 -29.69 -32.80 -14.82
N THR A 115 -30.35 -32.00 -13.99
CA THR A 115 -31.75 -32.25 -13.60
C THR A 115 -32.74 -31.69 -14.61
N PHE A 116 -32.44 -30.57 -15.23
CA PHE A 116 -33.37 -29.90 -16.14
C PHE A 116 -32.92 -30.00 -17.61
N ALA A 117 -33.89 -30.25 -18.47
CA ALA A 117 -33.66 -30.27 -19.93
C ALA A 117 -33.41 -28.85 -20.47
N SER A 118 -33.94 -27.82 -19.82
CA SER A 118 -33.76 -26.41 -20.18
C SER A 118 -32.53 -25.81 -19.48
N PRO A 119 -31.72 -24.99 -20.15
CA PRO A 119 -30.59 -24.29 -19.52
C PRO A 119 -30.97 -23.10 -18.62
N GLN A 120 -32.24 -22.72 -18.57
CA GLN A 120 -32.71 -21.55 -17.81
C GLN A 120 -32.48 -21.65 -16.29
N PRO A 121 -32.75 -22.81 -15.63
CA PRO A 121 -32.42 -22.96 -14.21
C PRO A 121 -30.94 -22.76 -13.89
N THR A 122 -30.05 -23.28 -14.74
CA THR A 122 -28.59 -23.08 -14.62
C THR A 122 -28.20 -21.59 -14.79
N ALA A 123 -28.86 -20.89 -15.74
CA ALA A 123 -28.63 -19.45 -15.95
C ALA A 123 -29.11 -18.61 -14.75
N ILE A 124 -30.27 -18.95 -14.16
CA ILE A 124 -30.79 -18.29 -12.94
C ILE A 124 -29.80 -18.49 -11.77
N ALA A 125 -29.35 -19.74 -11.54
CA ALA A 125 -28.38 -20.05 -10.51
C ALA A 125 -27.07 -19.25 -10.72
N ALA A 126 -26.57 -19.16 -11.97
CA ALA A 126 -25.39 -18.37 -12.31
C ALA A 126 -25.57 -16.89 -11.98
N CYS A 127 -26.70 -16.27 -12.29
CA CYS A 127 -26.99 -14.87 -11.93
C CYS A 127 -26.94 -14.66 -10.42
N LEU A 128 -27.53 -15.54 -9.63
CA LEU A 128 -27.53 -15.42 -8.16
C LEU A 128 -26.12 -15.55 -7.55
N TRP A 129 -25.33 -16.50 -8.02
CA TRP A 129 -23.95 -16.69 -7.57
C TRP A 129 -23.05 -15.54 -7.99
N MET A 130 -23.23 -14.99 -9.18
CA MET A 130 -22.50 -13.83 -9.67
C MET A 130 -22.81 -12.59 -8.82
N ALA A 131 -24.09 -12.37 -8.49
CA ALA A 131 -24.47 -11.29 -7.59
C ALA A 131 -23.80 -11.44 -6.21
N ALA A 132 -23.81 -12.65 -5.63
CA ALA A 132 -23.20 -12.93 -4.34
C ALA A 132 -21.70 -12.60 -4.31
N ILE A 133 -20.93 -13.08 -5.29
CA ILE A 133 -19.49 -12.81 -5.37
C ILE A 133 -19.22 -11.32 -5.61
N SER A 134 -19.99 -10.66 -6.46
CA SER A 134 -19.83 -9.24 -6.74
C SER A 134 -20.16 -8.39 -5.50
N ILE A 135 -21.13 -8.76 -4.69
CA ILE A 135 -21.42 -8.12 -3.39
C ILE A 135 -20.23 -8.28 -2.43
N ILE A 136 -19.65 -9.49 -2.35
CA ILE A 136 -18.46 -9.72 -1.51
C ILE A 136 -17.29 -8.86 -2.01
N GLY A 137 -17.04 -8.81 -3.31
CA GLY A 137 -16.01 -7.97 -3.93
C GLY A 137 -16.21 -6.49 -3.62
N THR A 138 -17.44 -5.99 -3.72
CA THR A 138 -17.79 -4.61 -3.35
C THR A 138 -17.45 -4.34 -1.88
N ARG A 139 -17.88 -5.22 -0.95
CA ARG A 139 -17.56 -5.06 0.49
C ARG A 139 -16.06 -5.04 0.77
N VAL A 140 -15.30 -5.93 0.14
CA VAL A 140 -13.83 -5.96 0.27
C VAL A 140 -13.21 -4.68 -0.25
N THR A 141 -13.71 -4.15 -1.37
CA THR A 141 -13.21 -2.88 -1.93
C THR A 141 -13.35 -1.71 -0.96
N TRP A 142 -14.44 -1.65 -0.18
CA TRP A 142 -14.63 -0.59 0.83
C TRP A 142 -13.63 -0.63 1.98
N GLN A 143 -12.96 -1.76 2.22
CA GLN A 143 -11.91 -1.92 3.23
C GLN A 143 -10.54 -1.41 2.76
N VAL A 144 -10.41 -1.03 1.49
CA VAL A 144 -9.17 -0.48 0.94
C VAL A 144 -8.84 0.87 1.62
N LYS A 145 -7.74 0.91 2.32
CA LYS A 145 -7.05 2.08 2.87
C LYS A 145 -5.65 2.04 2.26
N PRO A 146 -4.92 3.05 2.16
CA PRO A 146 -5.02 4.48 2.42
C PRO A 146 -5.55 5.28 1.22
N GLU A 147 -5.60 6.60 1.37
CA GLU A 147 -6.18 7.53 0.39
C GLU A 147 -5.52 7.48 -1.00
N PHE A 148 -4.20 7.23 -1.09
CA PHE A 148 -3.49 7.15 -2.39
C PHE A 148 -3.98 6.00 -3.28
N LEU A 149 -4.67 5.00 -2.72
CA LEU A 149 -5.31 3.90 -3.45
C LEU A 149 -6.74 4.24 -3.93
N SER A 150 -7.23 5.45 -3.67
CA SER A 150 -8.62 5.86 -3.93
C SER A 150 -9.04 5.62 -5.39
N ARG A 151 -8.19 5.90 -6.37
CA ARG A 151 -8.48 5.70 -7.81
C ARG A 151 -8.66 4.22 -8.15
N ALA A 152 -7.77 3.35 -7.68
CA ALA A 152 -7.90 1.90 -7.88
C ALA A 152 -9.17 1.37 -7.19
N LYS A 153 -9.46 1.83 -5.97
CA LYS A 153 -10.68 1.51 -5.22
C LYS A 153 -11.95 1.86 -5.99
N VAL A 154 -12.01 3.05 -6.58
CA VAL A 154 -13.19 3.47 -7.37
C VAL A 154 -13.36 2.57 -8.60
N CYS A 155 -12.31 2.31 -9.37
CA CYS A 155 -12.38 1.45 -10.55
C CYS A 155 -12.85 0.03 -10.21
N ILE A 156 -12.25 -0.59 -9.18
CA ILE A 156 -12.59 -1.96 -8.74
C ILE A 156 -14.02 -2.00 -8.18
N GLY A 157 -14.39 -1.02 -7.37
CA GLY A 157 -15.72 -0.91 -6.76
C GLY A 157 -16.82 -0.76 -7.81
N LEU A 158 -16.65 0.13 -8.78
CA LEU A 158 -17.59 0.32 -9.89
C LEU A 158 -17.73 -0.96 -10.72
N ALA A 159 -16.64 -1.68 -10.98
CA ALA A 159 -16.68 -2.93 -11.72
C ALA A 159 -17.47 -4.03 -10.96
N PHE A 160 -17.28 -4.18 -9.66
CA PHE A 160 -18.09 -5.13 -8.87
C PHE A 160 -19.56 -4.70 -8.77
N VAL A 161 -19.85 -3.42 -8.57
CA VAL A 161 -21.23 -2.90 -8.56
C VAL A 161 -21.92 -3.15 -9.90
N SER A 162 -21.24 -2.91 -11.03
CA SER A 162 -21.80 -3.22 -12.35
C SER A 162 -22.04 -4.71 -12.57
N GLY A 163 -21.22 -5.59 -11.95
CA GLY A 163 -21.47 -7.04 -11.90
C GLY A 163 -22.75 -7.39 -11.17
N VAL A 164 -23.04 -6.75 -10.03
CA VAL A 164 -24.34 -6.92 -9.32
C VAL A 164 -25.51 -6.45 -10.18
N VAL A 165 -25.42 -5.25 -10.72
CA VAL A 165 -26.47 -4.67 -11.57
C VAL A 165 -26.73 -5.56 -12.79
N GLY A 166 -25.68 -6.03 -13.46
CA GLY A 166 -25.79 -6.92 -14.61
C GLY A 166 -26.49 -8.24 -14.25
N ALA A 167 -26.08 -8.88 -13.15
CA ALA A 167 -26.70 -10.12 -12.69
C ALA A 167 -28.20 -9.93 -12.36
N LEU A 168 -28.55 -8.84 -11.66
CA LEU A 168 -29.94 -8.53 -11.31
C LEU A 168 -30.78 -8.14 -12.54
N ALA A 169 -30.23 -7.46 -13.53
CA ALA A 169 -30.91 -7.11 -14.77
C ALA A 169 -31.23 -8.35 -15.65
N HIS A 170 -30.34 -9.34 -15.62
CA HIS A 170 -30.55 -10.59 -16.37
C HIS A 170 -31.51 -11.57 -15.70
N LEU A 171 -31.64 -11.53 -14.38
CA LEU A 171 -32.45 -12.47 -13.62
C LEU A 171 -33.95 -12.49 -14.05
N PRO A 172 -34.65 -11.36 -14.20
CA PRO A 172 -36.04 -11.34 -14.65
C PRO A 172 -36.21 -11.91 -16.06
N ILE A 173 -35.23 -11.67 -16.95
CA ILE A 173 -35.24 -12.20 -18.33
C ILE A 173 -35.20 -13.73 -18.27
N ARG A 174 -34.32 -14.31 -17.46
CA ARG A 174 -34.18 -15.76 -17.32
C ARG A 174 -35.38 -16.41 -16.68
N VAL A 175 -35.97 -15.77 -15.68
CA VAL A 175 -37.21 -16.24 -15.08
C VAL A 175 -38.38 -16.19 -16.09
N GLY A 176 -38.48 -15.10 -16.86
CA GLY A 176 -39.49 -14.98 -17.93
C GLY A 176 -39.33 -16.05 -19.02
N ASP A 177 -38.08 -16.33 -19.45
CA ASP A 177 -37.79 -17.38 -20.41
C ASP A 177 -38.15 -18.79 -19.88
N LEU A 178 -37.90 -19.03 -18.58
CA LEU A 178 -38.31 -20.29 -17.92
C LEU A 178 -39.81 -20.45 -17.89
N LEU A 179 -40.53 -19.41 -17.45
CA LEU A 179 -41.99 -19.42 -17.38
C LEU A 179 -42.66 -19.54 -18.75
N ALA A 180 -42.05 -19.02 -19.81
CA ALA A 180 -42.50 -19.13 -21.19
C ALA A 180 -42.12 -20.48 -21.84
N GLY A 181 -41.45 -21.40 -21.13
CA GLY A 181 -41.04 -22.68 -21.63
C GLY A 181 -39.96 -22.61 -22.73
N ARG A 182 -39.20 -21.51 -22.82
CA ARG A 182 -38.14 -21.34 -23.80
C ARG A 182 -36.95 -22.20 -23.45
N THR A 183 -36.55 -23.08 -24.38
CA THR A 183 -35.39 -23.99 -24.19
C THR A 183 -34.08 -23.41 -24.69
N VAL A 184 -34.13 -22.34 -25.47
CA VAL A 184 -32.93 -21.71 -26.04
C VAL A 184 -32.62 -20.41 -25.29
N ILE A 185 -31.36 -20.27 -24.82
CA ILE A 185 -30.88 -19.03 -24.28
C ILE A 185 -30.60 -18.07 -25.42
N SER A 186 -31.35 -16.97 -25.50
CA SER A 186 -30.99 -15.87 -26.40
C SER A 186 -29.69 -15.23 -25.89
N GLN A 187 -28.61 -15.53 -26.60
CA GLN A 187 -27.30 -14.97 -26.29
C GLN A 187 -27.10 -13.75 -27.19
N THR A 188 -27.20 -12.56 -26.60
CA THR A 188 -26.91 -11.34 -27.35
C THR A 188 -25.42 -10.99 -27.23
N PRO A 189 -24.75 -10.56 -28.31
CA PRO A 189 -23.36 -10.09 -28.22
C PRO A 189 -23.14 -9.03 -27.16
N SER A 190 -24.14 -8.17 -26.92
CA SER A 190 -24.14 -7.13 -25.89
C SER A 190 -23.88 -7.65 -24.48
N THR A 191 -24.42 -8.84 -24.13
CA THR A 191 -24.17 -9.45 -22.83
C THR A 191 -22.68 -9.78 -22.61
N TYR A 192 -22.05 -10.37 -23.61
CA TYR A 192 -20.61 -10.71 -23.52
C TYR A 192 -19.71 -9.48 -23.55
N VAL A 193 -20.07 -8.46 -24.34
CA VAL A 193 -19.37 -7.18 -24.34
C VAL A 193 -19.43 -6.53 -22.95
N LEU A 194 -20.60 -6.53 -22.30
CA LEU A 194 -20.76 -6.00 -20.95
C LEU A 194 -19.91 -6.79 -19.93
N LEU A 195 -20.01 -8.11 -19.94
CA LEU A 195 -19.26 -8.99 -19.04
C LEU A 195 -17.76 -8.83 -19.24
N LEU A 196 -17.29 -8.74 -20.48
CA LEU A 196 -15.89 -8.49 -20.79
C LEU A 196 -15.43 -7.11 -20.31
N SER A 197 -16.25 -6.08 -20.48
CA SER A 197 -15.94 -4.72 -20.01
C SER A 197 -15.79 -4.66 -18.49
N VAL A 198 -16.67 -5.33 -17.75
CA VAL A 198 -16.58 -5.47 -16.28
C VAL A 198 -15.30 -6.20 -15.89
N TRP A 199 -15.02 -7.33 -16.52
CA TRP A 199 -13.81 -8.11 -16.25
C TRP A 199 -12.53 -7.33 -16.59
N LEU A 200 -12.50 -6.59 -17.70
CA LEU A 200 -11.37 -5.75 -18.08
C LEU A 200 -11.16 -4.62 -17.07
N ALA A 201 -12.23 -3.96 -16.63
CA ALA A 201 -12.16 -2.93 -15.60
C ALA A 201 -11.62 -3.46 -14.27
N LEU A 202 -12.01 -4.68 -13.86
CA LEU A 202 -11.45 -5.36 -12.68
C LEU A 202 -9.94 -5.61 -12.84
N ASN A 203 -9.50 -6.09 -14.00
CA ASN A 203 -8.08 -6.32 -14.26
C ASN A 203 -7.27 -5.03 -14.26
N ILE A 204 -7.75 -3.98 -14.91
CA ILE A 204 -7.07 -2.66 -14.93
C ILE A 204 -7.00 -2.11 -13.50
N GLY A 205 -8.09 -2.14 -12.75
CA GLY A 205 -8.12 -1.68 -11.36
C GLY A 205 -7.17 -2.47 -10.46
N MET A 206 -7.10 -3.79 -10.64
CA MET A 206 -6.18 -4.66 -9.90
C MET A 206 -4.72 -4.40 -10.27
N MET A 207 -4.42 -4.25 -11.56
CA MET A 207 -3.06 -3.89 -12.02
C MET A 207 -2.61 -2.55 -11.46
N LEU A 208 -3.50 -1.55 -11.44
CA LEU A 208 -3.23 -0.25 -10.84
C LEU A 208 -2.96 -0.38 -9.32
N LEU A 209 -3.76 -1.17 -8.60
CA LEU A 209 -3.56 -1.43 -7.18
C LEU A 209 -2.20 -2.10 -6.92
N LEU A 210 -1.86 -3.13 -7.70
CA LEU A 210 -0.58 -3.84 -7.58
C LEU A 210 0.61 -2.94 -7.91
N TYR A 211 0.51 -2.11 -8.94
CA TYR A 211 1.52 -1.12 -9.31
C TYR A 211 1.76 -0.12 -8.18
N LEU A 212 0.70 0.47 -7.62
CA LEU A 212 0.82 1.42 -6.51
C LEU A 212 1.44 0.76 -5.27
N ARG A 213 1.08 -0.50 -4.98
CA ARG A 213 1.71 -1.28 -3.90
C ARG A 213 3.19 -1.58 -4.16
N LEU A 214 3.56 -1.84 -5.41
CA LEU A 214 4.96 -2.05 -5.77
C LEU A 214 5.78 -0.76 -5.58
N VAL A 215 5.25 0.38 -6.04
CA VAL A 215 5.88 1.70 -5.85
C VAL A 215 6.06 2.00 -4.35
N GLU A 216 5.04 1.75 -3.53
CA GLU A 216 5.14 1.89 -2.07
C GLU A 216 6.26 1.01 -1.49
N ARG A 217 6.31 -0.27 -1.88
CA ARG A 217 7.36 -1.20 -1.40
C ARG A 217 8.76 -0.82 -1.85
N VAL A 218 8.92 -0.37 -3.09
CA VAL A 218 10.22 0.12 -3.57
C VAL A 218 10.64 1.35 -2.78
N GLY A 219 9.70 2.29 -2.54
CA GLY A 219 9.96 3.43 -1.66
C GLY A 219 10.30 3.00 -0.22
N ASP A 220 9.71 1.90 0.28
CA ASP A 220 10.01 1.35 1.60
C ASP A 220 11.41 0.71 1.70
N LEU A 221 11.98 0.27 0.59
CA LEU A 221 13.35 -0.25 0.51
C LEU A 221 14.41 0.85 0.49
N ALA A 222 14.04 2.09 0.16
CA ALA A 222 14.94 3.23 0.24
C ALA A 222 15.20 3.57 1.73
N HIS A 223 16.37 3.24 2.23
CA HIS A 223 16.79 3.49 3.63
C HIS A 223 17.59 4.77 3.78
N LEU A 224 17.94 5.40 2.65
CA LEU A 224 18.74 6.62 2.60
C LEU A 224 17.89 7.80 2.10
N ASP A 225 18.22 8.98 2.56
CA ASP A 225 17.71 10.24 2.02
C ASP A 225 18.46 10.56 0.71
N GLU A 226 17.73 10.81 -0.36
CA GLU A 226 18.30 11.00 -1.71
C GLU A 226 19.21 12.25 -1.82
N LEU A 227 18.92 13.29 -1.04
CA LEU A 227 19.64 14.55 -1.08
C LEU A 227 20.96 14.47 -0.34
N THR A 228 20.96 13.87 0.87
CA THR A 228 22.09 13.91 1.80
C THR A 228 22.84 12.57 1.90
N GLY A 229 22.27 11.48 1.38
CA GLY A 229 22.81 10.12 1.52
C GLY A 229 22.89 9.63 2.98
N LEU A 230 22.20 10.28 3.91
CA LEU A 230 22.05 9.84 5.29
C LEU A 230 20.93 8.79 5.39
N LEU A 231 20.87 8.08 6.52
CA LEU A 231 19.67 7.30 6.82
C LEU A 231 18.44 8.21 6.84
N ASN A 232 17.34 7.74 6.28
CA ASN A 232 16.04 8.36 6.49
C ASN A 232 15.34 7.72 7.72
N ARG A 233 14.15 8.19 8.09
CA ARG A 233 13.37 7.67 9.24
C ARG A 233 13.14 6.14 9.16
N ARG A 234 12.93 5.62 7.93
CA ARG A 234 12.77 4.17 7.69
C ARG A 234 14.07 3.41 7.91
N GLY A 235 15.17 3.93 7.37
CA GLY A 235 16.50 3.38 7.56
C GLY A 235 16.89 3.30 9.03
N LEU A 236 16.56 4.32 9.82
CA LEU A 236 16.71 4.31 11.27
C LEU A 236 15.94 3.14 11.89
N SER A 237 14.64 3.00 11.57
CA SER A 237 13.80 1.94 12.15
C SER A 237 14.35 0.54 11.83
N VAL A 238 14.83 0.32 10.61
CA VAL A 238 15.45 -0.95 10.19
C VAL A 238 16.74 -1.19 10.98
N LYS A 239 17.65 -0.21 11.03
CA LYS A 239 18.94 -0.32 11.75
C LYS A 239 18.76 -0.56 13.25
N MET A 240 17.75 0.08 13.87
CA MET A 240 17.44 -0.13 15.26
C MET A 240 16.87 -1.53 15.52
N ARG A 241 16.04 -2.09 14.60
CA ARG A 241 15.56 -3.48 14.69
C ARG A 241 16.69 -4.51 14.51
N GLU A 242 17.62 -4.28 13.58
CA GLU A 242 18.80 -5.14 13.38
C GLU A 242 19.62 -5.22 14.68
N ARG A 243 19.95 -4.09 15.29
CA ARG A 243 20.73 -4.01 16.54
C ARG A 243 20.05 -4.74 17.70
N ARG A 244 18.74 -4.75 17.77
CA ARG A 244 17.97 -5.46 18.81
C ARG A 244 17.99 -6.97 18.65
N ARG A 245 18.06 -7.47 17.41
CA ARG A 245 18.15 -8.91 17.14
C ARG A 245 19.48 -9.50 17.59
N ASP A 246 20.52 -8.71 17.63
CA ASP A 246 21.80 -9.07 18.24
C ASP A 246 21.62 -9.03 19.77
N ALA A 247 21.26 -10.18 20.36
CA ALA A 247 20.93 -10.37 21.77
C ALA A 247 22.03 -9.93 22.78
N ARG A 248 23.16 -9.40 22.31
CA ARG A 248 24.28 -8.87 23.09
C ARG A 248 24.28 -7.36 23.25
N SER A 249 23.41 -6.62 22.53
CA SER A 249 23.40 -5.16 22.58
C SER A 249 22.13 -4.66 23.26
N VAL A 250 22.24 -4.35 24.55
CA VAL A 250 21.30 -3.44 25.21
C VAL A 250 21.49 -2.08 24.54
N VAL A 251 20.52 -1.65 23.73
CA VAL A 251 20.62 -0.36 23.03
C VAL A 251 20.20 0.76 23.99
N GLN A 252 20.97 0.93 25.08
CA GLN A 252 20.90 2.16 25.88
C GLN A 252 21.83 3.19 25.24
N GLY A 253 21.43 4.45 25.30
CA GLY A 253 22.24 5.52 24.72
C GLY A 253 21.56 6.87 24.82
N ALA A 254 21.85 7.73 23.87
CA ALA A 254 21.23 9.04 23.76
C ALA A 254 20.77 9.32 22.32
N ILE A 255 19.76 10.16 22.21
CA ILE A 255 19.25 10.73 20.97
C ILE A 255 19.49 12.23 21.01
N VAL A 256 19.98 12.78 19.90
CA VAL A 256 20.06 14.22 19.69
C VAL A 256 19.21 14.57 18.48
N MET A 257 18.14 15.34 18.66
CA MET A 257 17.39 15.97 17.58
C MET A 257 18.05 17.30 17.23
N ILE A 258 18.16 17.58 15.94
CA ILE A 258 18.88 18.73 15.39
C ILE A 258 18.00 19.37 14.33
N ASP A 259 17.91 20.69 14.34
CA ASP A 259 17.18 21.45 13.33
C ASP A 259 17.96 22.71 12.96
N ILE A 260 18.03 22.98 11.67
CA ILE A 260 18.75 24.14 11.13
C ILE A 260 17.94 25.40 11.40
N ASP A 261 18.52 26.32 12.16
CA ASP A 261 17.86 27.57 12.51
C ASP A 261 17.59 28.42 11.26
N HIS A 262 16.36 28.94 11.16
CA HIS A 262 15.95 29.84 10.08
C HIS A 262 16.07 29.28 8.67
N PHE A 263 16.06 27.95 8.47
CA PHE A 263 16.22 27.33 7.17
C PHE A 263 15.17 27.79 6.15
N LYS A 264 13.93 28.03 6.60
CA LYS A 264 12.90 28.58 5.72
C LYS A 264 13.31 29.94 5.16
N GLN A 265 13.96 30.80 5.93
CA GLN A 265 14.44 32.11 5.43
C GLN A 265 15.54 31.94 4.38
N VAL A 266 16.39 30.91 4.50
CA VAL A 266 17.37 30.59 3.46
C VAL A 266 16.67 30.22 2.16
N ASN A 267 15.66 29.33 2.21
CA ASN A 267 14.88 28.97 1.03
C ASN A 267 14.15 30.18 0.41
N ASP A 268 13.50 30.98 1.24
CA ASP A 268 12.71 32.13 0.79
C ASP A 268 13.59 33.23 0.17
N THR A 269 14.86 33.36 0.63
CA THR A 269 15.78 34.41 0.19
C THR A 269 16.65 33.97 -0.99
N TYR A 270 17.17 32.73 -0.96
CA TYR A 270 18.17 32.23 -1.91
C TYR A 270 17.67 31.09 -2.82
N GLY A 271 16.42 30.69 -2.64
CA GLY A 271 15.78 29.62 -3.41
C GLY A 271 16.11 28.20 -2.89
N HIS A 272 15.31 27.23 -3.29
CA HIS A 272 15.41 25.83 -2.85
C HIS A 272 16.74 25.17 -3.21
N ALA A 273 17.35 25.55 -4.34
CA ALA A 273 18.66 25.00 -4.73
C ALA A 273 19.76 25.33 -3.70
N CYS A 274 19.73 26.56 -3.16
CA CYS A 274 20.63 26.96 -2.06
C CYS A 274 20.30 26.19 -0.77
N GLY A 275 19.01 26.00 -0.46
CA GLY A 275 18.61 25.18 0.68
C GLY A 275 19.12 23.73 0.58
N ASP A 276 19.07 23.14 -0.62
CA ASP A 276 19.62 21.81 -0.87
C ASP A 276 21.15 21.76 -0.65
N ASP A 277 21.89 22.79 -1.08
CA ASP A 277 23.33 22.88 -0.84
C ASP A 277 23.63 23.04 0.67
N VAL A 278 22.83 23.81 1.39
CA VAL A 278 22.93 23.93 2.86
C VAL A 278 22.71 22.58 3.51
N LEU A 279 21.71 21.81 3.11
CA LEU A 279 21.40 20.48 3.67
C LEU A 279 22.53 19.47 3.41
N ARG A 280 23.08 19.44 2.18
CA ARG A 280 24.24 18.58 1.85
C ARG A 280 25.45 18.96 2.70
N TRP A 281 25.79 20.23 2.71
CA TRP A 281 26.92 20.75 3.48
C TRP A 281 26.76 20.48 4.97
N PHE A 282 25.57 20.71 5.54
CA PHE A 282 25.27 20.47 6.94
C PHE A 282 25.46 18.98 7.30
N SER A 283 24.94 18.11 6.47
CA SER A 283 25.05 16.65 6.65
C SER A 283 26.49 16.15 6.60
N GLU A 284 27.33 16.68 5.67
CA GLU A 284 28.75 16.35 5.57
C GLU A 284 29.55 16.80 6.80
N ASN A 285 29.24 17.99 7.30
CA ASN A 285 29.90 18.48 8.51
C ASN A 285 29.47 17.70 9.74
N LEU A 286 28.19 17.34 9.90
CA LEU A 286 27.72 16.48 11.00
C LEU A 286 28.45 15.12 11.01
N ARG A 287 28.72 14.51 9.85
CA ARG A 287 29.43 13.23 9.75
C ARG A 287 30.81 13.23 10.45
N ARG A 288 31.49 14.39 10.51
CA ARG A 288 32.81 14.50 11.12
C ARG A 288 32.79 14.31 12.64
N PHE A 289 31.63 14.47 13.27
CA PHE A 289 31.45 14.27 14.70
C PHE A 289 31.03 12.85 15.07
N MET A 290 30.73 11.99 14.06
CA MET A 290 30.28 10.64 14.27
C MET A 290 31.43 9.70 14.65
N ARG A 291 31.21 8.90 15.68
CA ARG A 291 32.07 7.76 15.99
C ARG A 291 31.51 6.48 15.33
N HIS A 292 32.36 5.47 15.29
CA HIS A 292 31.91 4.15 14.83
C HIS A 292 30.74 3.65 15.71
N GLY A 293 29.64 3.31 15.05
CA GLY A 293 28.42 2.82 15.72
C GLY A 293 27.35 3.88 15.95
N ASP A 294 27.62 5.18 15.78
CA ASP A 294 26.58 6.21 15.77
C ASP A 294 25.75 6.12 14.48
N LEU A 295 24.48 6.56 14.52
CA LEU A 295 23.64 6.67 13.33
C LEU A 295 23.24 8.13 13.15
N LEU A 296 23.54 8.67 11.97
CA LEU A 296 23.09 9.99 11.55
C LEU A 296 21.93 9.83 10.57
N VAL A 297 20.87 10.53 10.83
CA VAL A 297 19.57 10.37 10.18
C VAL A 297 19.05 11.73 9.76
N ARG A 298 18.49 11.85 8.57
CA ARG A 298 17.62 12.97 8.19
C ARG A 298 16.17 12.53 8.32
N LEU A 299 15.42 13.16 9.20
CA LEU A 299 14.03 12.77 9.48
C LEU A 299 13.05 13.39 8.49
N GLY A 300 13.37 14.55 7.93
CA GLY A 300 12.62 15.26 6.91
C GLY A 300 12.94 16.76 6.93
N GLY A 301 12.69 17.46 5.83
CA GLY A 301 12.94 18.89 5.75
C GLY A 301 14.36 19.29 6.19
N GLU A 302 14.45 20.06 7.25
CA GLU A 302 15.67 20.58 7.90
C GLU A 302 16.04 19.84 9.20
N GLU A 303 15.33 18.73 9.50
CA GLU A 303 15.47 17.98 10.76
C GLU A 303 16.40 16.78 10.61
N PHE A 304 17.37 16.69 11.51
CA PHE A 304 18.32 15.61 11.62
C PHE A 304 18.25 14.96 13.00
N SER A 305 18.68 13.71 13.10
CA SER A 305 18.83 13.03 14.38
C SER A 305 20.14 12.26 14.43
N LEU A 306 20.78 12.34 15.59
CA LEU A 306 21.96 11.56 15.91
C LEU A 306 21.61 10.55 17.00
N ILE A 307 21.73 9.26 16.68
CA ILE A 307 21.53 8.18 17.62
C ILE A 307 22.90 7.70 18.09
N MET A 308 23.15 7.79 19.37
CA MET A 308 24.43 7.49 20.01
C MET A 308 24.28 6.31 20.98
N PRO A 309 24.43 5.05 20.52
CA PRO A 309 24.37 3.87 21.39
C PRO A 309 25.51 3.92 22.41
N ALA A 310 25.27 3.37 23.60
CA ALA A 310 26.25 3.33 24.70
C ALA A 310 26.87 4.71 25.01
N CYS A 311 26.03 5.77 24.98
CA CYS A 311 26.40 7.14 25.28
C CYS A 311 25.48 7.67 26.38
N SER A 312 26.03 8.34 27.40
CA SER A 312 25.20 9.03 28.37
C SER A 312 24.57 10.30 27.79
N VAL A 313 23.46 10.77 28.36
CA VAL A 313 22.84 12.05 27.96
C VAL A 313 23.82 13.21 28.12
N ASN A 314 24.67 13.19 29.16
CA ASN A 314 25.67 14.23 29.39
C ASN A 314 26.76 14.23 28.32
N ASP A 315 27.25 13.07 27.92
CA ASP A 315 28.25 12.95 26.84
C ASP A 315 27.65 13.37 25.49
N ALA A 316 26.40 12.95 25.23
CA ALA A 316 25.69 13.39 24.02
C ALA A 316 25.45 14.88 23.98
N LYS A 317 25.14 15.50 25.13
CA LYS A 317 25.05 16.97 25.27
C LYS A 317 26.39 17.63 24.96
N ALA A 318 27.49 17.10 25.49
CA ALA A 318 28.83 17.63 25.21
C ALA A 318 29.18 17.55 23.71
N VAL A 319 28.80 16.44 23.03
CA VAL A 319 28.96 16.32 21.57
C VAL A 319 28.09 17.35 20.84
N ALA A 320 26.83 17.52 21.24
CA ALA A 320 25.92 18.50 20.63
C ALA A 320 26.43 19.93 20.80
N GLU A 321 26.96 20.31 21.98
CA GLU A 321 27.57 21.63 22.21
C GLU A 321 28.79 21.84 21.31
N ARG A 322 29.64 20.85 21.16
CA ARG A 322 30.80 20.93 20.27
C ARG A 322 30.38 21.09 18.79
N ILE A 323 29.30 20.40 18.35
CA ILE A 323 28.73 20.58 17.02
C ILE A 323 28.20 22.02 16.89
N ARG A 324 27.42 22.49 17.84
CA ARG A 324 26.88 23.85 17.87
C ARG A 324 27.98 24.92 17.77
N ASP A 325 29.04 24.79 18.56
CA ASP A 325 30.14 25.72 18.56
C ASP A 325 30.88 25.78 17.22
N GLU A 326 31.07 24.64 16.57
CA GLU A 326 31.69 24.59 15.22
C GLU A 326 30.82 25.30 14.18
N PHE A 327 29.52 25.05 14.16
CA PHE A 327 28.60 25.72 13.25
C PHE A 327 28.46 27.22 13.54
N ASP A 328 28.46 27.62 14.81
CA ASP A 328 28.37 29.02 15.21
C ASP A 328 29.65 29.82 14.90
N SER A 329 30.84 29.24 15.09
CA SER A 329 32.10 29.97 15.04
C SER A 329 32.84 29.89 13.69
N ARG A 330 32.72 28.79 12.95
CA ARG A 330 33.64 28.50 11.83
C ARG A 330 32.96 28.09 10.54
N ALA A 331 31.75 27.59 10.61
CA ALA A 331 31.14 26.94 9.47
C ALA A 331 30.35 27.96 8.61
N THR A 332 30.77 28.12 7.37
CA THR A 332 30.03 28.86 6.35
C THR A 332 29.79 27.97 5.14
N VAL A 333 28.61 28.06 4.55
CA VAL A 333 28.28 27.44 3.28
C VAL A 333 28.28 28.48 2.18
N ASN A 334 28.91 28.19 1.06
CA ASN A 334 28.89 29.08 -0.09
C ASN A 334 27.69 28.72 -0.99
N CYS A 335 26.72 29.61 -1.04
CA CYS A 335 25.56 29.53 -1.90
C CYS A 335 25.65 30.59 -2.99
N GLN A 336 25.88 30.21 -4.24
CA GLN A 336 25.90 31.14 -5.38
C GLN A 336 26.82 32.36 -5.18
N GLY A 337 27.96 32.15 -4.53
CA GLY A 337 28.94 33.22 -4.23
C GLY A 337 28.68 33.99 -2.94
N VAL A 338 27.63 33.67 -2.20
CA VAL A 338 27.34 34.26 -0.88
C VAL A 338 27.71 33.28 0.22
N SER A 339 28.55 33.71 1.17
CA SER A 339 28.87 32.89 2.36
C SER A 339 27.78 33.07 3.42
N LEU A 340 27.05 31.98 3.68
CA LEU A 340 25.98 31.94 4.68
C LEU A 340 26.50 31.29 5.96
N ARG A 341 26.23 31.94 7.09
CA ARG A 341 26.44 31.35 8.43
C ARG A 341 25.18 30.63 8.84
N ILE A 342 25.31 29.36 9.16
CA ILE A 342 24.20 28.48 9.51
C ILE A 342 24.38 28.05 10.95
N THR A 343 23.36 28.25 11.79
CA THR A 343 23.31 27.73 13.16
C THR A 343 22.22 26.64 13.25
N ALA A 344 22.26 25.87 14.34
CA ALA A 344 21.28 24.84 14.58
C ALA A 344 20.91 24.79 16.09
N SER A 345 19.70 24.32 16.34
CA SER A 345 19.21 24.04 17.68
C SER A 345 19.21 22.54 17.93
N PHE A 346 19.43 22.12 19.18
CA PHE A 346 19.63 20.73 19.55
C PHE A 346 18.76 20.35 20.75
N GLY A 347 18.10 19.21 20.66
CA GLY A 347 17.37 18.58 21.76
C GLY A 347 17.97 17.21 22.09
N VAL A 348 18.33 16.98 23.35
CA VAL A 348 18.97 15.73 23.78
C VAL A 348 18.06 14.96 24.72
N ALA A 349 17.84 13.68 24.45
CA ALA A 349 17.08 12.78 25.32
C ALA A 349 17.79 11.43 25.47
N GLN A 350 17.38 10.66 26.47
CA GLN A 350 17.86 9.29 26.66
C GLN A 350 17.23 8.34 25.64
N LEU A 351 18.02 7.44 25.08
CA LEU A 351 17.55 6.32 24.31
C LEU A 351 17.30 5.15 25.26
N GLY A 352 16.03 4.71 25.39
CA GLY A 352 15.63 3.63 26.28
C GLY A 352 16.08 2.24 25.78
N SER A 353 16.16 1.30 26.71
CA SER A 353 16.57 -0.08 26.44
C SER A 353 15.47 -0.91 25.76
N GLU A 354 14.20 -0.53 25.92
CA GLU A 354 13.05 -1.25 25.40
C GLU A 354 12.65 -0.74 24.01
N GLY A 355 12.67 -1.65 23.09
CA GLY A 355 12.54 -1.35 21.67
C GLY A 355 11.20 -0.88 21.15
N ALA A 356 10.17 -0.86 21.97
CA ALA A 356 8.87 -0.28 21.62
C ALA A 356 8.84 1.26 21.75
N GLN A 357 9.93 1.88 22.23
CA GLN A 357 9.94 3.29 22.67
C GLN A 357 10.73 4.26 21.76
N LEU A 358 11.27 3.80 20.60
CA LEU A 358 12.05 4.70 19.74
C LEU A 358 11.27 5.98 19.36
N ASP A 359 9.99 5.84 19.03
CA ASP A 359 9.16 7.00 18.69
C ASP A 359 8.95 7.92 19.89
N GLN A 360 8.78 7.37 21.11
CA GLN A 360 8.69 8.15 22.34
C GLN A 360 10.03 8.83 22.70
N ASP A 361 11.15 8.15 22.48
CA ASP A 361 12.48 8.71 22.74
C ASP A 361 12.80 9.83 21.76
N LEU A 362 12.40 9.69 20.49
CA LEU A 362 12.45 10.76 19.48
C LEU A 362 11.54 11.94 19.87
N GLU A 363 10.33 11.67 20.34
CA GLU A 363 9.40 12.70 20.82
C GLU A 363 9.98 13.50 21.99
N ARG A 364 10.59 12.84 22.97
CA ARG A 364 11.29 13.53 24.08
C ARG A 364 12.44 14.42 23.59
N ALA A 365 13.22 13.95 22.63
CA ALA A 365 14.29 14.76 22.06
C ALA A 365 13.74 15.94 21.25
N ASP A 366 12.60 15.78 20.57
CA ASP A 366 11.91 16.86 19.86
C ASP A 366 11.32 17.90 20.80
N GLU A 367 10.72 17.50 21.94
CA GLU A 367 10.28 18.42 22.99
C GLU A 367 11.45 19.26 23.52
N ALA A 368 12.62 18.66 23.73
CA ALA A 368 13.82 19.38 24.14
C ALA A 368 14.30 20.34 23.05
N LEU A 369 14.27 19.94 21.78
CA LEU A 369 14.60 20.79 20.63
C LEU A 369 13.65 21.99 20.52
N TYR A 370 12.36 21.76 20.72
CA TYR A 370 11.36 22.83 20.76
C TYR A 370 11.67 23.85 21.87
N CYS A 371 12.07 23.38 23.06
CA CYS A 371 12.52 24.26 24.16
C CYS A 371 13.75 25.06 23.75
N ALA A 372 14.74 24.46 23.06
CA ALA A 372 15.91 25.16 22.56
C ALA A 372 15.53 26.29 21.57
N LYS A 373 14.63 25.98 20.61
CA LYS A 373 14.13 26.98 19.65
C LYS A 373 13.42 28.14 20.33
N ARG A 374 12.57 27.88 21.34
CA ARG A 374 11.86 28.91 22.09
C ARG A 374 12.77 29.76 22.98
N ALA A 375 13.81 29.17 23.53
CA ALA A 375 14.77 29.87 24.36
C ALA A 375 15.74 30.81 23.59
N GLY A 376 15.61 30.90 22.24
CA GLY A 376 16.36 31.82 21.38
C GLY A 376 17.30 31.15 20.40
N ARG A 377 17.08 29.84 20.10
CA ARG A 377 17.84 29.04 19.12
C ARG A 377 19.33 28.93 19.40
N ASN A 378 20.09 28.33 18.47
CA ASN A 378 21.56 28.15 18.54
C ASN A 378 22.03 27.64 19.92
N ARG A 379 21.38 26.59 20.43
CA ARG A 379 21.65 26.02 21.76
C ARG A 379 21.30 24.56 21.87
N VAL A 380 21.83 23.93 22.90
CA VAL A 380 21.54 22.56 23.27
C VAL A 380 20.65 22.53 24.50
N GLN A 381 19.56 21.79 24.43
CA GLN A 381 18.66 21.58 25.57
C GLN A 381 18.51 20.08 25.82
N SER A 382 18.67 19.66 27.08
CA SER A 382 18.38 18.27 27.46
C SER A 382 16.94 18.14 27.93
N TRP A 383 16.31 17.04 27.56
CA TRP A 383 14.96 16.73 28.01
C TRP A 383 14.91 16.51 29.52
N SER A 384 13.95 17.14 30.16
CA SER A 384 13.52 16.82 31.53
C SER A 384 12.04 17.19 31.67
N ALA A 385 11.30 16.45 32.47
CA ALA A 385 9.87 16.68 32.71
C ALA A 385 9.58 18.08 33.22
N ALA A 386 10.51 18.65 34.02
CA ALA A 386 10.39 20.01 34.57
C ALA A 386 10.51 21.10 33.49
N ILE A 387 11.33 20.91 32.47
CA ILE A 387 11.54 21.90 31.41
C ILE A 387 10.33 21.86 30.44
N VAL A 388 9.82 20.68 30.11
CA VAL A 388 8.65 20.52 29.22
C VAL A 388 7.40 21.13 29.85
N SER A 389 7.15 20.92 31.16
CA SER A 389 6.01 21.49 31.85
C SER A 389 6.10 23.02 31.98
N ALA A 390 7.29 23.60 32.02
CA ALA A 390 7.49 25.07 32.06
C ALA A 390 7.19 25.72 30.69
N VAL A 391 7.32 24.97 29.58
CA VAL A 391 7.11 25.48 28.20
C VAL A 391 5.71 25.14 27.66
N HIS A 392 5.10 24.08 28.14
CA HIS A 392 3.74 23.62 27.81
C HIS A 392 2.85 23.55 29.08
N PRO A 393 2.44 24.69 29.68
CA PRO A 393 1.65 24.70 30.93
C PRO A 393 0.27 24.04 30.79
N TYR A 394 -0.19 23.73 29.56
CA TYR A 394 -1.50 23.11 29.30
C TYR A 394 -1.43 21.64 28.85
N GLY A 395 -0.24 21.04 28.69
CA GLY A 395 -0.06 19.66 28.18
C GLY A 395 -0.13 18.56 29.24
N ALA A 396 -0.04 18.90 30.54
CA ALA A 396 0.01 17.91 31.62
C ALA A 396 -1.36 17.30 32.02
N SER A 397 -2.49 17.81 31.50
CA SER A 397 -3.82 17.34 31.90
C SER A 397 -4.46 16.29 30.96
N ALA A 398 -3.88 16.00 29.80
CA ALA A 398 -4.49 15.09 28.83
C ALA A 398 -4.11 13.61 29.03
N SER A 399 -2.98 13.32 29.67
CA SER A 399 -2.52 11.94 29.91
C SER A 399 -3.03 11.29 31.21
N ALA A 400 -3.67 12.07 32.09
CA ALA A 400 -4.22 11.56 33.36
C ALA A 400 -5.65 11.01 33.27
N ASN A 401 -6.36 11.20 32.15
CA ASN A 401 -7.76 10.81 31.99
C ASN A 401 -8.01 9.57 31.10
N LEU A 402 -6.99 8.77 30.78
CA LEU A 402 -7.13 7.52 30.02
C LEU A 402 -6.86 6.25 30.86
N ALA A 403 -6.88 6.39 32.20
CA ALA A 403 -6.81 5.25 33.12
C ALA A 403 -7.97 5.32 34.12
N VAL A 404 -9.20 5.05 33.64
CA VAL A 404 -10.33 4.51 34.41
C VAL A 404 -11.12 3.56 33.49
#